data_a2bff4ab679f4af03f94d10d32f763f3
#
_entry.id   a2bff4ab679f4af03f94d10d32f763f3
#
_cell.length_a   1.000
_cell.length_b   1.000
_cell.length_c   1.000
_cell.angle_alpha   90.00
_cell.angle_beta   90.00
_cell.angle_gamma   90.00
#
_symmetry.space_group_name_H-M   'P 1'
#
loop_
_entity.id
_entity.type
_entity.pdbx_description
1 polymer ?
#
loop_
_entity_poly.entity_id
_entity_poly.type
_entity_poly.pdbx_seq_one_letter_code
_entity_poly.pdbx_strand_id
1 'polypeptide(L)'
;MPPLLIATTNLGKLSELKALLADQGLELTDLLQLGMDLAVAEDGPDYDSIAHRKATLYAAASGLWTIADDTGLEVDALAGAPGVRSARLSQNDPSRRAELLRLLAAHPRPWTARFRCSVALAGPRGEVALGRGDCGGEIVTQERGDSGFGYDPIFQEAGTQRTLAELPALEKNQISHRARAVHDLLARLARGALPGSPLSPPSIG
;
A
#
# COMPACT_ATOMS: atom_id res chain seq x y z
N MET A 1 9.55 -12.64 20.46
CA MET A 1 9.63 -13.10 19.05
C MET A 1 10.51 -12.13 18.29
N PRO A 2 11.18 -12.53 17.21
CA PRO A 2 11.90 -11.56 16.37
C PRO A 2 10.91 -10.54 15.78
N PRO A 3 11.36 -9.30 15.52
CA PRO A 3 10.50 -8.26 14.99
C PRO A 3 9.99 -8.59 13.58
N LEU A 4 8.86 -7.98 13.20
CA LEU A 4 8.35 -7.99 11.84
C LEU A 4 8.98 -6.82 11.06
N LEU A 5 9.62 -7.12 9.93
CA LEU A 5 10.19 -6.11 9.04
C LEU A 5 9.12 -5.52 8.12
N ILE A 6 8.99 -4.20 8.11
CA ILE A 6 8.22 -3.46 7.10
C ILE A 6 9.17 -3.01 5.99
N ALA A 7 9.08 -3.67 4.83
CA ALA A 7 10.00 -3.50 3.72
C ALA A 7 9.52 -2.42 2.73
N THR A 8 9.67 -1.17 3.12
CA THR A 8 9.39 0.00 2.27
C THR A 8 10.34 1.14 2.57
N THR A 9 10.78 1.85 1.55
CA THR A 9 11.52 3.13 1.65
C THR A 9 10.58 4.34 1.63
N ASN A 10 9.30 4.15 1.31
CA ASN A 10 8.31 5.22 1.32
C ASN A 10 7.82 5.47 2.74
N LEU A 11 8.14 6.64 3.29
CA LEU A 11 7.81 7.01 4.68
C LEU A 11 6.29 7.07 4.94
N GLY A 12 5.49 7.45 3.94
CA GLY A 12 4.03 7.45 4.05
C GLY A 12 3.48 6.04 4.19
N LYS A 13 3.92 5.11 3.35
CA LYS A 13 3.56 3.69 3.44
C LYS A 13 4.01 3.08 4.77
N LEU A 14 5.24 3.41 5.21
CA LEU A 14 5.78 2.94 6.48
C LEU A 14 4.91 3.36 7.66
N SER A 15 4.53 4.64 7.70
CA SER A 15 3.67 5.18 8.75
C SER A 15 2.29 4.50 8.79
N GLU A 16 1.65 4.33 7.62
CA GLU A 16 0.36 3.65 7.51
C GLU A 16 0.44 2.17 7.93
N LEU A 17 1.45 1.42 7.47
CA LEU A 17 1.62 0.02 7.84
C LEU A 17 1.91 -0.15 9.34
N LYS A 18 2.74 0.72 9.94
CA LYS A 18 2.97 0.72 11.38
C LYS A 18 1.67 0.94 12.16
N ALA A 19 0.84 1.89 11.74
CA ALA A 19 -0.44 2.16 12.38
C ALA A 19 -1.44 1.00 12.23
N LEU A 20 -1.53 0.38 11.04
CA LEU A 20 -2.43 -0.75 10.75
C LEU A 20 -2.04 -2.03 11.48
N LEU A 21 -0.78 -2.18 11.86
CA LEU A 21 -0.26 -3.36 12.56
C LEU A 21 -0.05 -3.13 14.06
N ALA A 22 -0.33 -1.93 14.60
CA ALA A 22 -0.07 -1.57 15.98
C ALA A 22 -0.72 -2.52 17.00
N ASP A 23 -1.96 -2.95 16.73
CA ASP A 23 -2.74 -3.80 17.63
C ASP A 23 -2.38 -5.30 17.53
N GLN A 24 -1.40 -5.68 16.69
CA GLN A 24 -0.98 -7.07 16.55
C GLN A 24 -0.04 -7.56 17.66
N GLY A 25 0.38 -6.69 18.58
CA GLY A 25 1.28 -7.03 19.68
C GLY A 25 2.70 -7.44 19.23
N LEU A 26 3.13 -7.00 18.06
CA LEU A 26 4.42 -7.30 17.45
C LEU A 26 5.39 -6.12 17.57
N GLU A 27 6.65 -6.45 17.79
CA GLU A 27 7.72 -5.49 17.55
C GLU A 27 7.88 -5.29 16.04
N LEU A 28 7.86 -4.01 15.60
CA LEU A 28 8.00 -3.64 14.19
C LEU A 28 9.36 -2.99 13.96
N THR A 29 10.02 -3.37 12.88
CA THR A 29 11.26 -2.75 12.42
C THR A 29 11.12 -2.34 10.96
N ASP A 30 12.05 -1.54 10.45
CA ASP A 30 12.07 -1.07 9.07
C ASP A 30 13.48 -1.16 8.46
N LEU A 31 13.57 -0.92 7.16
CA LEU A 31 14.82 -1.04 6.40
C LEU A 31 15.92 -0.11 6.92
N LEU A 32 15.56 1.10 7.36
CA LEU A 32 16.50 2.07 7.89
C LEU A 32 17.08 1.62 9.24
N GLN A 33 16.21 1.12 10.14
CA GLN A 33 16.64 0.61 11.45
C GLN A 33 17.57 -0.59 11.33
N LEU A 34 17.39 -1.42 10.29
CA LEU A 34 18.27 -2.57 10.02
C LEU A 34 19.51 -2.20 9.19
N GLY A 35 19.64 -0.96 8.73
CA GLY A 35 20.72 -0.54 7.83
C GLY A 35 20.70 -1.30 6.50
N MET A 36 19.53 -1.74 6.03
CA MET A 36 19.40 -2.49 4.79
C MET A 36 19.31 -1.56 3.59
N ASP A 37 20.30 -1.62 2.71
CA ASP A 37 20.36 -0.91 1.42
C ASP A 37 20.26 -1.90 0.26
N LEU A 38 19.15 -2.65 0.21
CA LEU A 38 18.86 -3.60 -0.86
C LEU A 38 17.84 -2.96 -1.81
N ALA A 39 18.26 -2.72 -3.06
CA ALA A 39 17.34 -2.26 -4.10
C ALA A 39 16.59 -3.46 -4.70
N VAL A 40 15.28 -3.48 -4.57
CA VAL A 40 14.41 -4.47 -5.21
C VAL A 40 13.69 -3.83 -6.39
N ALA A 41 13.85 -4.44 -7.57
CA ALA A 41 13.20 -3.96 -8.79
C ALA A 41 11.66 -4.06 -8.66
N GLU A 42 10.96 -2.96 -8.97
CA GLU A 42 9.50 -2.87 -8.93
C GLU A 42 8.89 -2.91 -10.35
N ASP A 43 9.47 -3.71 -11.24
CA ASP A 43 9.13 -3.81 -12.66
C ASP A 43 8.21 -5.01 -13.00
N GLY A 44 7.46 -5.51 -12.03
CA GLY A 44 6.50 -6.59 -12.22
C GLY A 44 5.27 -6.20 -13.06
N PRO A 45 4.54 -7.20 -13.59
CA PRO A 45 3.35 -6.99 -14.42
C PRO A 45 2.14 -6.50 -13.60
N ASP A 46 2.11 -6.78 -12.31
CA ASP A 46 1.00 -6.49 -11.40
C ASP A 46 1.48 -6.22 -9.96
N TYR A 47 0.58 -5.72 -9.13
CA TYR A 47 0.85 -5.38 -7.73
C TYR A 47 1.22 -6.60 -6.89
N ASP A 48 0.61 -7.76 -7.17
CA ASP A 48 0.84 -9.01 -6.44
C ASP A 48 2.29 -9.47 -6.60
N SER A 49 2.76 -9.54 -7.85
CA SER A 49 4.10 -9.99 -8.17
C SER A 49 5.18 -9.06 -7.61
N ILE A 50 4.93 -7.74 -7.60
CA ILE A 50 5.85 -6.76 -7.05
C ILE A 50 5.91 -6.87 -5.52
N ALA A 51 4.74 -6.89 -4.84
CA ALA A 51 4.67 -7.03 -3.39
C ALA A 51 5.29 -8.37 -2.93
N HIS A 52 4.97 -9.47 -3.61
CA HIS A 52 5.54 -10.80 -3.37
C HIS A 52 7.07 -10.79 -3.46
N ARG A 53 7.62 -10.27 -4.57
CA ARG A 53 9.07 -10.19 -4.79
C ARG A 53 9.75 -9.39 -3.69
N LYS A 54 9.22 -8.21 -3.35
CA LYS A 54 9.76 -7.36 -2.28
C LYS A 54 9.78 -8.10 -0.95
N ALA A 55 8.64 -8.65 -0.53
CA ALA A 55 8.56 -9.36 0.74
C ALA A 55 9.53 -10.54 0.81
N THR A 56 9.59 -11.36 -0.24
CA THR A 56 10.44 -12.56 -0.28
C THR A 56 11.93 -12.23 -0.27
N LEU A 57 12.38 -11.25 -1.07
CA LEU A 57 13.79 -10.87 -1.12
C LEU A 57 14.26 -10.24 0.19
N TYR A 58 13.46 -9.37 0.80
CA TYR A 58 13.81 -8.79 2.09
C TYR A 58 13.73 -9.81 3.23
N ALA A 59 12.78 -10.75 3.21
CA ALA A 59 12.72 -11.84 4.19
C ALA A 59 13.96 -12.74 4.12
N ALA A 60 14.37 -13.13 2.91
CA ALA A 60 15.58 -13.94 2.72
C ALA A 60 16.85 -13.20 3.14
N ALA A 61 16.95 -11.89 2.87
CA ALA A 61 18.13 -11.10 3.21
C ALA A 61 18.23 -10.76 4.69
N SER A 62 17.09 -10.55 5.38
CA SER A 62 17.06 -10.19 6.81
C SER A 62 16.98 -11.37 7.75
N GLY A 63 16.49 -12.52 7.29
CA GLY A 63 16.11 -13.65 8.14
C GLY A 63 14.85 -13.41 8.97
N LEU A 64 14.11 -12.31 8.72
CA LEU A 64 12.91 -11.91 9.45
C LEU A 64 11.64 -12.17 8.64
N TRP A 65 10.53 -12.38 9.33
CA TRP A 65 9.23 -12.20 8.71
C TRP A 65 9.11 -10.78 8.19
N THR A 66 8.68 -10.64 6.95
CA THR A 66 8.70 -9.36 6.24
C THR A 66 7.37 -9.08 5.58
N ILE A 67 6.85 -7.87 5.81
CA ILE A 67 5.68 -7.34 5.11
C ILE A 67 6.12 -6.27 4.11
N ALA A 68 5.61 -6.35 2.87
CA ALA A 68 5.83 -5.36 1.83
C ALA A 68 4.53 -5.11 1.06
N ASP A 69 4.36 -3.91 0.53
CA ASP A 69 3.22 -3.58 -0.33
C ASP A 69 3.66 -3.08 -1.71
N ASP A 70 2.78 -3.27 -2.69
CA ASP A 70 2.77 -2.48 -3.90
C ASP A 70 1.40 -1.86 -4.13
N THR A 71 1.40 -0.63 -4.67
CA THR A 71 0.20 0.21 -4.73
C THR A 71 0.24 1.09 -5.97
N GLY A 72 -0.90 1.22 -6.62
CA GLY A 72 -1.07 2.17 -7.71
C GLY A 72 -2.46 2.75 -7.79
N LEU A 73 -2.54 3.84 -8.53
CA LEU A 73 -3.76 4.52 -8.91
C LEU A 73 -4.13 4.12 -10.35
N GLU A 74 -5.31 3.60 -10.53
CA GLU A 74 -5.89 3.30 -11.85
C GLU A 74 -7.00 4.30 -12.14
N VAL A 75 -6.94 4.94 -13.32
CA VAL A 75 -7.96 5.89 -13.78
C VAL A 75 -8.64 5.35 -15.04
N ASP A 76 -9.95 5.23 -15.00
CA ASP A 76 -10.71 4.57 -16.08
C ASP A 76 -10.57 5.31 -17.41
N ALA A 77 -10.57 6.65 -17.39
CA ALA A 77 -10.37 7.49 -18.58
C ALA A 77 -9.00 7.28 -19.25
N LEU A 78 -8.02 6.74 -18.53
CA LEU A 78 -6.68 6.43 -19.01
C LEU A 78 -6.45 4.90 -19.17
N ALA A 79 -7.52 4.13 -19.32
CA ALA A 79 -7.47 2.66 -19.42
C ALA A 79 -6.67 1.98 -18.30
N GLY A 80 -6.79 2.51 -17.07
CA GLY A 80 -6.11 2.01 -15.88
C GLY A 80 -4.70 2.58 -15.65
N ALA A 81 -4.20 3.45 -16.54
CA ALA A 81 -2.94 4.15 -16.25
C ALA A 81 -3.15 5.19 -15.12
N PRO A 82 -2.10 5.52 -14.34
CA PRO A 82 -0.72 5.02 -14.38
C PRO A 82 -0.49 3.60 -13.81
N GLY A 83 -1.42 3.02 -13.03
CA GLY A 83 -1.35 1.66 -12.54
C GLY A 83 -0.10 1.39 -11.71
N VAL A 84 0.61 0.29 -11.96
CA VAL A 84 1.88 -0.07 -11.30
C VAL A 84 3.00 0.96 -11.52
N ARG A 85 2.80 1.91 -12.42
CA ARG A 85 3.75 3.00 -12.68
C ARG A 85 3.44 4.28 -11.93
N SER A 86 2.48 4.27 -11.00
CA SER A 86 2.01 5.46 -10.27
C SER A 86 3.14 6.26 -9.61
N ALA A 87 4.07 5.58 -8.95
CA ALA A 87 5.21 6.24 -8.32
C ALA A 87 6.24 6.80 -9.33
N ARG A 88 6.18 6.38 -10.59
CA ARG A 88 7.13 6.72 -11.67
C ARG A 88 6.55 7.66 -12.72
N LEU A 89 5.32 8.15 -12.53
CA LEU A 89 4.69 9.08 -13.48
C LEU A 89 5.45 10.41 -13.59
N SER A 90 6.07 10.87 -12.49
CA SER A 90 6.97 12.02 -12.45
C SER A 90 7.87 11.94 -11.21
N GLN A 91 8.75 12.95 -11.03
CA GLN A 91 9.84 12.92 -10.05
C GLN A 91 9.38 12.96 -8.59
N ASN A 92 8.32 13.72 -8.29
CA ASN A 92 7.81 13.92 -6.93
C ASN A 92 6.27 13.98 -6.92
N ASP A 93 5.66 13.94 -5.74
CA ASP A 93 4.21 13.87 -5.62
C ASP A 93 3.47 15.07 -6.26
N PRO A 94 3.86 16.33 -6.07
CA PRO A 94 3.22 17.45 -6.77
C PRO A 94 3.32 17.35 -8.30
N SER A 95 4.48 16.99 -8.83
CA SER A 95 4.64 16.84 -10.28
C SER A 95 3.90 15.63 -10.85
N ARG A 96 3.73 14.54 -10.06
CA ARG A 96 2.88 13.39 -10.44
C ARG A 96 1.42 13.79 -10.54
N ARG A 97 0.90 14.56 -9.57
CA ARG A 97 -0.48 15.06 -9.60
C ARG A 97 -0.71 16.00 -10.77
N ALA A 98 0.19 16.95 -11.00
CA ALA A 98 0.11 17.87 -12.14
C ALA A 98 0.12 17.12 -13.48
N GLU A 99 0.99 16.11 -13.64
CA GLU A 99 1.05 15.32 -14.87
C GLU A 99 -0.21 14.47 -15.06
N LEU A 100 -0.75 13.86 -14.01
CA LEU A 100 -2.01 13.13 -14.09
C LEU A 100 -3.16 14.04 -14.54
N LEU A 101 -3.29 15.23 -13.95
CA LEU A 101 -4.32 16.20 -14.32
C LEU A 101 -4.14 16.69 -15.78
N ARG A 102 -2.90 16.87 -16.23
CA ARG A 102 -2.59 17.22 -17.62
C ARG A 102 -3.06 16.13 -18.60
N LEU A 103 -2.81 14.86 -18.27
CA LEU A 103 -3.25 13.72 -19.08
C LEU A 103 -4.78 13.63 -19.14
N LEU A 104 -5.46 13.91 -18.03
CA LEU A 104 -6.91 13.85 -17.92
C LEU A 104 -7.64 15.03 -18.55
N ALA A 105 -6.97 16.14 -18.82
CA ALA A 105 -7.62 17.37 -19.36
C ALA A 105 -8.33 17.15 -20.69
N ALA A 106 -7.91 16.17 -21.50
CA ALA A 106 -8.54 15.84 -22.79
C ALA A 106 -9.74 14.87 -22.66
N HIS A 107 -10.03 14.37 -21.45
CA HIS A 107 -11.07 13.38 -21.21
C HIS A 107 -12.30 14.01 -20.54
N PRO A 108 -13.53 13.55 -20.86
CA PRO A 108 -14.72 14.02 -20.18
C PRO A 108 -14.74 13.59 -18.71
N ARG A 109 -15.36 14.39 -17.86
CA ARG A 109 -15.61 14.08 -16.45
C ARG A 109 -16.93 13.32 -16.29
N PRO A 110 -17.12 12.53 -15.18
CA PRO A 110 -16.21 12.35 -14.05
C PRO A 110 -15.01 11.46 -14.40
N TRP A 111 -13.87 11.67 -13.74
CA TRP A 111 -12.68 10.83 -13.89
C TRP A 111 -12.66 9.77 -12.79
N THR A 112 -13.46 8.73 -12.97
CA THR A 112 -13.51 7.61 -12.05
C THR A 112 -12.15 6.93 -11.94
N ALA A 113 -11.79 6.59 -10.71
CA ALA A 113 -10.48 6.03 -10.39
C ALA A 113 -10.57 5.08 -9.20
N ARG A 114 -9.54 4.25 -9.03
CA ARG A 114 -9.37 3.43 -7.85
C ARG A 114 -7.90 3.34 -7.47
N PHE A 115 -7.63 3.39 -6.19
CA PHE A 115 -6.39 2.88 -5.67
C PHE A 115 -6.48 1.37 -5.50
N ARG A 116 -5.40 0.68 -5.84
CA ARG A 116 -5.21 -0.75 -5.56
C ARG A 116 -3.96 -0.97 -4.74
N CYS A 117 -4.03 -1.95 -3.84
CA CYS A 117 -2.91 -2.36 -3.02
C CYS A 117 -2.85 -3.88 -2.93
N SER A 118 -1.66 -4.44 -3.11
CA SER A 118 -1.33 -5.78 -2.69
C SER A 118 -0.31 -5.71 -1.56
N VAL A 119 -0.58 -6.44 -0.49
CA VAL A 119 0.33 -6.59 0.65
C VAL A 119 0.77 -8.04 0.71
N ALA A 120 2.07 -8.29 0.78
CA ALA A 120 2.65 -9.62 0.93
C ALA A 120 3.31 -9.74 2.30
N LEU A 121 3.04 -10.85 3.00
CA LEU A 121 3.81 -11.31 4.15
C LEU A 121 4.66 -12.49 3.71
N ALA A 122 5.97 -12.43 3.89
CA ALA A 122 6.88 -13.53 3.57
C ALA A 122 7.68 -13.96 4.80
N GLY A 123 7.82 -15.26 4.97
CA GLY A 123 8.73 -15.86 5.93
C GLY A 123 10.12 -16.10 5.35
N PRO A 124 11.16 -16.21 6.21
CA PRO A 124 12.54 -16.37 5.77
C PRO A 124 12.82 -17.71 5.06
N ARG A 125 11.91 -18.67 5.13
CA ARG A 125 12.01 -19.97 4.45
C ARG A 125 11.21 -20.06 3.16
N GLY A 126 10.66 -18.90 2.69
CA GLY A 126 9.93 -18.81 1.44
C GLY A 126 8.41 -18.95 1.56
N GLU A 127 7.88 -19.00 2.79
CA GLU A 127 6.43 -18.94 3.02
C GLU A 127 5.87 -17.57 2.58
N VAL A 128 4.72 -17.53 1.91
CA VAL A 128 4.11 -16.25 1.47
C VAL A 128 2.59 -16.29 1.56
N ALA A 129 2.02 -15.20 2.04
CA ALA A 129 0.59 -14.89 1.95
C ALA A 129 0.39 -13.50 1.37
N LEU A 130 -0.70 -13.33 0.63
CA LEU A 130 -1.09 -12.07 -0.01
C LEU A 130 -2.46 -11.61 0.50
N GLY A 131 -2.58 -10.30 0.71
CA GLY A 131 -3.84 -9.60 0.89
C GLY A 131 -4.02 -8.51 -0.14
N ARG A 132 -5.25 -8.23 -0.56
CA ARG A 132 -5.58 -7.25 -1.59
C ARG A 132 -6.65 -6.28 -1.10
N GLY A 133 -6.55 -5.04 -1.55
CA GLY A 133 -7.56 -4.02 -1.22
C GLY A 133 -7.64 -2.93 -2.26
N ASP A 134 -8.86 -2.50 -2.50
CA ASP A 134 -9.20 -1.43 -3.45
C ASP A 134 -9.93 -0.31 -2.71
N CYS A 135 -9.75 0.93 -3.17
CA CYS A 135 -10.51 2.10 -2.71
C CYS A 135 -10.97 2.88 -3.95
N GLY A 136 -12.28 2.91 -4.19
CA GLY A 136 -12.88 3.61 -5.32
C GLY A 136 -13.12 5.09 -5.05
N GLY A 137 -13.11 5.88 -6.10
CA GLY A 137 -13.33 7.32 -6.03
C GLY A 137 -13.23 7.99 -7.38
N GLU A 138 -12.91 9.27 -7.37
CA GLU A 138 -12.68 10.05 -8.58
C GLU A 138 -11.52 11.04 -8.42
N ILE A 139 -10.94 11.44 -9.53
CA ILE A 139 -9.92 12.49 -9.54
C ILE A 139 -10.58 13.86 -9.64
N VAL A 140 -10.26 14.73 -8.68
CA VAL A 140 -10.70 16.12 -8.65
C VAL A 140 -9.59 17.05 -9.16
N THR A 141 -9.98 18.22 -9.71
CA THR A 141 -9.03 19.16 -10.31
C THR A 141 -8.30 20.03 -9.29
N GLN A 142 -8.88 20.21 -8.10
CA GLN A 142 -8.30 21.01 -7.02
C GLN A 142 -7.75 20.09 -5.94
N GLU A 143 -6.53 20.35 -5.55
CA GLU A 143 -5.94 19.70 -4.36
C GLU A 143 -6.67 20.17 -3.10
N ARG A 144 -7.06 19.22 -2.24
CA ARG A 144 -7.72 19.49 -0.96
C ARG A 144 -7.08 18.62 0.13
N GLY A 145 -6.92 19.22 1.30
CA GLY A 145 -6.25 18.57 2.44
C GLY A 145 -4.72 18.59 2.31
N ASP A 146 -4.07 18.36 3.42
CA ASP A 146 -2.61 18.40 3.58
C ASP A 146 -2.05 17.13 4.24
N SER A 147 -2.92 16.15 4.52
CA SER A 147 -2.54 14.84 5.06
C SER A 147 -2.18 13.87 3.94
N GLY A 148 -1.54 12.75 4.32
CA GLY A 148 -1.21 11.68 3.38
C GLY A 148 -0.05 11.98 2.44
N PHE A 149 -0.05 11.37 1.26
CA PHE A 149 1.02 11.45 0.25
C PHE A 149 0.52 11.07 -1.14
N GLY A 150 1.39 11.20 -2.14
CA GLY A 150 1.08 10.77 -3.51
C GLY A 150 -0.06 11.55 -4.15
N TYR A 151 -1.09 10.82 -4.51
CA TYR A 151 -2.29 11.37 -5.16
C TYR A 151 -3.43 11.68 -4.19
N ASP A 152 -3.24 11.49 -2.88
CA ASP A 152 -4.29 11.70 -1.87
C ASP A 152 -5.00 13.07 -1.97
N PRO A 153 -4.30 14.20 -2.25
CA PRO A 153 -4.94 15.51 -2.36
C PRO A 153 -5.92 15.68 -3.53
N ILE A 154 -5.82 14.85 -4.56
CA ILE A 154 -6.69 14.90 -5.74
C ILE A 154 -7.57 13.66 -5.89
N PHE A 155 -7.50 12.69 -5.00
CA PHE A 155 -8.35 11.50 -5.01
C PHE A 155 -9.49 11.66 -4.01
N GLN A 156 -10.69 11.94 -4.51
CA GLN A 156 -11.91 12.02 -3.71
C GLN A 156 -12.51 10.63 -3.55
N GLU A 157 -12.59 10.17 -2.31
CA GLU A 157 -13.12 8.85 -1.98
C GLU A 157 -14.65 8.84 -2.12
N ALA A 158 -15.20 7.78 -2.71
CA ALA A 158 -16.60 7.70 -3.12
C ALA A 158 -17.60 7.80 -1.95
N GLY A 159 -17.29 7.19 -0.79
CA GLY A 159 -18.20 7.13 0.35
C GLY A 159 -18.24 8.44 1.16
N THR A 160 -17.13 9.15 1.24
CA THR A 160 -17.00 10.34 2.11
C THR A 160 -17.15 11.65 1.35
N GLN A 161 -16.98 11.67 0.04
CA GLN A 161 -16.90 12.86 -0.80
C GLN A 161 -15.75 13.82 -0.41
N ARG A 162 -14.80 13.34 0.43
CA ARG A 162 -13.56 14.02 0.81
C ARG A 162 -12.39 13.40 0.07
N THR A 163 -11.35 14.19 -0.19
CA THR A 163 -10.10 13.61 -0.66
C THR A 163 -9.44 12.82 0.47
N LEU A 164 -8.58 11.84 0.11
CA LEU A 164 -7.87 11.08 1.14
C LEU A 164 -6.95 11.97 1.99
N ALA A 165 -6.52 13.12 1.47
CA ALA A 165 -5.72 14.10 2.20
C ALA A 165 -6.54 14.97 3.17
N GLU A 166 -7.86 15.03 3.02
CA GLU A 166 -8.78 15.69 3.98
C GLU A 166 -9.15 14.78 5.15
N LEU A 167 -8.79 13.50 5.10
CA LEU A 167 -9.10 12.53 6.15
C LEU A 167 -8.00 12.51 7.22
N PRO A 168 -8.37 12.52 8.52
CA PRO A 168 -7.44 12.15 9.57
C PRO A 168 -6.90 10.72 9.35
N ALA A 169 -5.67 10.47 9.77
CA ALA A 169 -5.01 9.18 9.57
C ALA A 169 -5.85 7.98 10.06
N LEU A 170 -6.53 8.12 11.21
CA LEU A 170 -7.39 7.07 11.75
C LEU A 170 -8.59 6.75 10.83
N GLU A 171 -9.24 7.77 10.25
CA GLU A 171 -10.33 7.56 9.29
C GLU A 171 -9.82 6.94 7.99
N LYS A 172 -8.71 7.46 7.45
CA LYS A 172 -8.07 6.90 6.24
C LYS A 172 -7.70 5.43 6.43
N ASN A 173 -7.18 5.05 7.61
CA ASN A 173 -6.81 3.67 7.93
C ASN A 173 -8.00 2.71 8.10
N GLN A 174 -9.24 3.20 8.07
CA GLN A 174 -10.44 2.35 8.04
C GLN A 174 -10.92 2.04 6.62
N ILE A 175 -10.69 2.94 5.66
CA ILE A 175 -11.30 2.87 4.33
C ILE A 175 -10.32 2.73 3.17
N SER A 176 -9.04 3.01 3.39
CA SER A 176 -8.04 3.03 2.32
C SER A 176 -7.79 1.64 1.73
N HIS A 177 -7.30 1.63 0.49
CA HIS A 177 -6.86 0.43 -0.21
C HIS A 177 -5.83 -0.39 0.59
N ARG A 178 -4.86 0.29 1.26
CA ARG A 178 -3.85 -0.38 2.08
C ARG A 178 -4.45 -1.00 3.34
N ALA A 179 -5.36 -0.29 4.01
CA ALA A 179 -6.07 -0.83 5.15
C ALA A 179 -6.84 -2.09 4.78
N ARG A 180 -7.59 -2.05 3.68
CA ARG A 180 -8.34 -3.22 3.17
C ARG A 180 -7.42 -4.39 2.81
N ALA A 181 -6.25 -4.12 2.19
CA ALA A 181 -5.28 -5.15 1.86
C ALA A 181 -4.67 -5.81 3.12
N VAL A 182 -4.33 -5.02 4.14
CA VAL A 182 -3.86 -5.55 5.43
C VAL A 182 -4.95 -6.36 6.11
N HIS A 183 -6.19 -5.88 6.15
CA HIS A 183 -7.31 -6.63 6.74
C HIS A 183 -7.59 -7.94 6.00
N ASP A 184 -7.53 -7.96 4.65
CA ASP A 184 -7.67 -9.21 3.87
C ASP A 184 -6.53 -10.19 4.19
N LEU A 185 -5.29 -9.70 4.29
CA LEU A 185 -4.15 -10.52 4.70
C LEU A 185 -4.40 -11.13 6.08
N LEU A 186 -4.71 -10.32 7.10
CA LEU A 186 -4.97 -10.79 8.46
C LEU A 186 -6.11 -11.80 8.52
N ALA A 187 -7.20 -11.56 7.79
CA ALA A 187 -8.32 -12.50 7.70
C ALA A 187 -7.94 -13.84 7.04
N ARG A 188 -7.03 -13.85 6.08
CA ARG A 188 -6.49 -15.10 5.47
C ARG A 188 -5.59 -15.85 6.44
N LEU A 189 -4.73 -15.14 7.16
CA LEU A 189 -3.87 -15.74 8.19
C LEU A 189 -4.70 -16.35 9.31
N ALA A 190 -5.78 -15.69 9.73
CA ALA A 190 -6.74 -16.22 10.71
C ALA A 190 -7.36 -17.56 10.29
N ARG A 191 -7.53 -17.78 9.00
CA ARG A 191 -8.02 -19.03 8.43
C ARG A 191 -6.92 -20.09 8.18
N GLY A 192 -5.71 -19.85 8.68
CA GLY A 192 -4.59 -20.78 8.57
C GLY A 192 -3.86 -20.75 7.23
N ALA A 193 -3.95 -19.66 6.49
CA ALA A 193 -3.29 -19.52 5.19
C ALA A 193 -1.76 -19.59 5.27
N LEU A 194 -1.17 -19.36 6.45
CA LEU A 194 0.28 -19.36 6.63
C LEU A 194 0.64 -19.77 8.08
N PRO A 195 0.71 -21.07 8.37
CA PRO A 195 1.07 -21.57 9.71
C PRO A 195 2.46 -21.08 10.15
N GLY A 196 2.57 -20.64 11.40
CA GLY A 196 3.82 -20.11 11.97
C GLY A 196 4.09 -18.63 11.66
N SER A 197 3.16 -17.96 11.00
CA SER A 197 3.18 -16.51 10.83
C SER A 197 3.12 -15.79 12.18
N PRO A 198 3.90 -14.71 12.39
CA PRO A 198 3.77 -13.87 13.58
C PRO A 198 2.47 -13.08 13.62
N LEU A 199 1.85 -12.84 12.45
CA LEU A 199 0.54 -12.19 12.29
C LEU A 199 -0.57 -13.23 12.37
N SER A 200 -0.67 -13.96 13.44
CA SER A 200 -1.83 -14.82 13.72
C SER A 200 -2.81 -14.02 14.58
N PRO A 201 -4.13 -14.13 14.34
CA PRO A 201 -5.09 -13.49 15.24
C PRO A 201 -4.86 -14.02 16.66
N PRO A 202 -5.14 -13.24 17.69
CA PRO A 202 -5.13 -13.72 19.05
C PRO A 202 -6.07 -14.93 19.11
N SER A 203 -5.58 -16.04 19.65
CA SER A 203 -6.40 -17.21 19.92
C SER A 203 -7.57 -16.75 20.78
N ILE A 204 -8.78 -16.83 20.25
CA ILE A 204 -9.99 -16.59 21.03
C ILE A 204 -10.04 -17.77 22.01
N GLY A 205 -9.60 -17.51 23.25
CA GLY A 205 -9.75 -18.43 24.38
C GLY A 205 -11.19 -18.42 24.88
#